data_3cb65ce58d7f23b75ebc1b4ce3544ce3
#
_entry.id   3cb65ce58d7f23b75ebc1b4ce3544ce3
#
_cell.length_a   1.000
_cell.length_b   1.000
_cell.length_c   1.000
_cell.angle_alpha   90.00
_cell.angle_beta   90.00
_cell.angle_gamma   90.00
#
_symmetry.space_group_name_H-M   'P 1'
#
loop_
_entity.id
_entity.type
_entity.pdbx_description
1 polymer ?
#
loop_
_entity_poly.entity_id
_entity_poly.type
_entity_poly.pdbx_seq_one_letter_code
_entity_poly.pdbx_strand_id
1 'polypeptide(L)'
;SPLSHVVAKAIYGSMLENSVSRLEQYASCAYAHFLQYGLKLQEREEYSFEQVDLGNLYHTVLELFADKLGDNGFTWFDFPEEEGDRLLKEALEICAGAYGETILYSNARYEYMIDRIYRILKRTIRTLKSQLQGGSFTPAHFEMSFSKVEDLETVNIALTEKEKMKLRGRIDRIDTCEDEVHVYVKSLAYKSINNKFDLAALYYGLQLPLVVYMIVASE
;
A
#
# COMPACT_ATOMS: atom_id res chain seq x y z
N SER A 1 -20.86 5.39 -26.42
CA SER A 1 -21.82 4.31 -26.17
C SER A 1 -21.19 3.22 -25.34
N PRO A 2 -21.90 2.53 -24.46
CA PRO A 2 -21.37 1.46 -23.66
C PRO A 2 -20.89 0.29 -24.54
N LEU A 3 -19.86 -0.43 -24.10
CA LEU A 3 -19.42 -1.65 -24.76
C LEU A 3 -20.53 -2.71 -24.69
N SER A 4 -20.68 -3.51 -25.75
CA SER A 4 -21.57 -4.67 -25.67
C SER A 4 -21.02 -5.70 -24.66
N HIS A 5 -21.88 -6.47 -24.03
CA HIS A 5 -21.51 -7.51 -23.08
C HIS A 5 -20.50 -8.53 -23.67
N VAL A 6 -20.66 -8.89 -24.95
CA VAL A 6 -19.76 -9.80 -25.66
C VAL A 6 -18.36 -9.22 -25.76
N VAL A 7 -18.26 -7.94 -26.13
CA VAL A 7 -16.97 -7.24 -26.25
C VAL A 7 -16.33 -7.04 -24.87
N ALA A 8 -17.10 -6.64 -23.86
CA ALA A 8 -16.61 -6.49 -22.50
C ALA A 8 -16.04 -7.82 -21.97
N LYS A 9 -16.76 -8.93 -22.18
CA LYS A 9 -16.30 -10.26 -21.76
C LYS A 9 -15.05 -10.71 -22.53
N ALA A 10 -14.92 -10.38 -23.82
CA ALA A 10 -13.73 -10.69 -24.59
C ALA A 10 -12.48 -9.92 -24.10
N ILE A 11 -12.66 -8.67 -23.64
CA ILE A 11 -11.57 -7.81 -23.14
C ILE A 11 -11.18 -8.16 -21.70
N TYR A 12 -12.16 -8.35 -20.81
CA TYR A 12 -11.96 -8.45 -19.36
C TYR A 12 -12.09 -9.86 -18.80
N GLY A 13 -12.58 -10.82 -19.59
CA GLY A 13 -12.82 -12.20 -19.13
C GLY A 13 -14.12 -12.35 -18.33
N SER A 14 -14.33 -13.56 -17.78
CA SER A 14 -15.47 -13.89 -16.91
C SER A 14 -15.17 -13.68 -15.42
N MET A 15 -13.90 -13.65 -15.03
CA MET A 15 -13.44 -13.30 -13.69
C MET A 15 -12.67 -11.98 -13.78
N LEU A 16 -13.23 -10.95 -13.17
CA LEU A 16 -12.66 -9.62 -13.18
C LEU A 16 -11.77 -9.43 -11.96
N GLU A 17 -10.45 -9.47 -12.15
CA GLU A 17 -9.49 -9.10 -11.10
C GLU A 17 -9.30 -7.59 -11.10
N ASN A 18 -9.67 -6.95 -10.01
CA ASN A 18 -9.58 -5.49 -9.85
C ASN A 18 -8.79 -5.11 -8.61
N SER A 19 -8.02 -4.02 -8.71
CA SER A 19 -7.55 -3.29 -7.54
C SER A 19 -8.54 -2.20 -7.15
N VAL A 20 -8.48 -1.77 -5.89
CA VAL A 20 -9.32 -0.67 -5.40
C VAL A 20 -9.07 0.61 -6.21
N SER A 21 -7.81 0.93 -6.52
CA SER A 21 -7.43 2.07 -7.36
C SER A 21 -7.97 1.97 -8.79
N ARG A 22 -8.08 0.76 -9.34
CA ARG A 22 -8.67 0.55 -10.66
C ARG A 22 -10.17 0.82 -10.66
N LEU A 23 -10.88 0.49 -9.56
CA LEU A 23 -12.29 0.85 -9.38
C LEU A 23 -12.47 2.37 -9.28
N GLU A 24 -11.62 3.05 -8.51
CA GLU A 24 -11.62 4.52 -8.41
C GLU A 24 -11.40 5.18 -9.77
N GLN A 25 -10.48 4.65 -10.57
CA GLN A 25 -10.25 5.17 -11.91
C GLN A 25 -11.47 4.98 -12.82
N TYR A 26 -12.16 3.85 -12.72
CA TYR A 26 -13.41 3.65 -13.45
C TYR A 26 -14.49 4.65 -13.02
N ALA A 27 -14.64 4.86 -11.72
CA ALA A 27 -15.59 5.83 -11.18
C ALA A 27 -15.26 7.27 -11.62
N SER A 28 -13.98 7.61 -11.66
CA SER A 28 -13.50 8.92 -12.12
C SER A 28 -13.67 9.12 -13.63
N CYS A 29 -13.26 8.15 -14.44
CA CYS A 29 -13.37 8.21 -15.89
C CYS A 29 -13.33 6.81 -16.53
N ALA A 30 -14.50 6.29 -16.90
CA ALA A 30 -14.63 4.98 -17.55
C ALA A 30 -13.84 4.88 -18.88
N TYR A 31 -13.66 5.99 -19.61
CA TYR A 31 -12.88 6.01 -20.85
C TYR A 31 -11.37 5.86 -20.57
N ALA A 32 -10.83 6.58 -19.61
CA ALA A 32 -9.44 6.43 -19.19
C ALA A 32 -9.16 5.00 -18.69
N HIS A 33 -10.09 4.43 -17.89
CA HIS A 33 -10.03 3.05 -17.46
C HIS A 33 -10.00 2.08 -18.65
N PHE A 34 -10.84 2.29 -19.66
CA PHE A 34 -10.86 1.45 -20.87
C PHE A 34 -9.55 1.52 -21.66
N LEU A 35 -8.99 2.72 -21.84
CA LEU A 35 -7.70 2.87 -22.53
C LEU A 35 -6.58 2.11 -21.78
N GLN A 36 -6.50 2.27 -20.48
CA GLN A 36 -5.42 1.70 -19.67
C GLN A 36 -5.58 0.19 -19.44
N TYR A 37 -6.78 -0.28 -19.07
CA TYR A 37 -7.00 -1.67 -18.66
C TYR A 37 -7.69 -2.53 -19.72
N GLY A 38 -8.43 -1.94 -20.63
CA GLY A 38 -9.03 -2.62 -21.76
C GLY A 38 -8.07 -2.76 -22.94
N LEU A 39 -7.55 -1.64 -23.42
CA LEU A 39 -6.61 -1.61 -24.53
C LEU A 39 -5.15 -1.77 -24.09
N LYS A 40 -4.87 -1.71 -22.78
CA LYS A 40 -3.52 -1.82 -22.21
C LYS A 40 -2.54 -0.80 -22.78
N LEU A 41 -3.04 0.41 -23.08
CA LEU A 41 -2.19 1.49 -23.52
C LEU A 41 -1.32 1.96 -22.36
N GLN A 42 -0.04 2.05 -22.58
CA GLN A 42 0.94 2.55 -21.62
C GLN A 42 1.68 3.72 -22.27
N GLU A 43 1.98 4.72 -21.46
CA GLU A 43 2.95 5.73 -21.87
C GLU A 43 4.31 5.07 -22.05
N ARG A 44 5.13 5.63 -22.95
CA ARG A 44 6.49 5.14 -23.15
C ARG A 44 7.26 5.34 -21.83
N GLU A 45 7.75 4.25 -21.27
CA GLU A 45 8.59 4.33 -20.06
C GLU A 45 9.87 5.12 -20.38
N GLU A 46 9.97 6.31 -19.80
CA GLU A 46 11.26 6.98 -19.66
C GLU A 46 11.88 6.44 -18.36
N TYR A 47 13.12 5.97 -18.43
CA TYR A 47 13.88 5.50 -17.28
C TYR A 47 14.20 6.70 -16.37
N SER A 48 13.21 7.12 -15.60
CA SER A 48 13.32 8.14 -14.57
C SER A 48 12.76 7.57 -13.28
N PHE A 49 13.46 7.80 -12.18
CA PHE A 49 12.97 7.43 -10.85
C PHE A 49 11.83 8.38 -10.46
N GLU A 50 10.59 7.89 -10.51
CA GLU A 50 9.40 8.69 -10.33
C GLU A 50 8.92 8.74 -8.87
N GLN A 51 7.94 9.62 -8.58
CA GLN A 51 7.34 9.73 -7.23
C GLN A 51 6.66 8.43 -6.77
N VAL A 52 6.19 7.60 -7.70
CA VAL A 52 5.59 6.28 -7.41
C VAL A 52 6.64 5.32 -6.87
N ASP A 53 7.84 5.33 -7.45
CA ASP A 53 8.97 4.51 -7.00
C ASP A 53 9.42 4.92 -5.61
N LEU A 54 9.43 6.23 -5.31
CA LEU A 54 9.68 6.75 -3.97
C LEU A 54 8.65 6.22 -2.96
N GLY A 55 7.36 6.24 -3.31
CA GLY A 55 6.30 5.72 -2.46
C GLY A 55 6.52 4.24 -2.14
N ASN A 56 6.75 3.43 -3.15
CA ASN A 56 7.02 2.00 -2.99
C ASN A 56 8.27 1.75 -2.14
N LEU A 57 9.35 2.52 -2.36
CA LEU A 57 10.57 2.40 -1.58
C LEU A 57 10.33 2.70 -0.08
N TYR A 58 9.56 3.76 0.25
CA TYR A 58 9.21 4.06 1.64
C TYR A 58 8.48 2.89 2.31
N HIS A 59 7.50 2.29 1.64
CA HIS A 59 6.74 1.16 2.15
C HIS A 59 7.64 -0.06 2.38
N THR A 60 8.42 -0.45 1.39
CA THR A 60 9.31 -1.61 1.49
C THR A 60 10.38 -1.44 2.58
N VAL A 61 10.92 -0.23 2.74
CA VAL A 61 11.90 0.04 3.82
C VAL A 61 11.25 -0.03 5.20
N LEU A 62 10.01 0.46 5.37
CA LEU A 62 9.31 0.38 6.66
C LEU A 62 8.94 -1.07 7.02
N GLU A 63 8.53 -1.88 6.04
CA GLU A 63 8.29 -3.30 6.21
C GLU A 63 9.57 -4.02 6.67
N LEU A 64 10.65 -3.89 5.90
CA LEU A 64 11.93 -4.53 6.22
C LEU A 64 12.52 -4.04 7.56
N PHE A 65 12.30 -2.77 7.90
CA PHE A 65 12.70 -2.23 9.21
C PHE A 65 11.92 -2.91 10.35
N ALA A 66 10.61 -3.14 10.18
CA ALA A 66 9.78 -3.83 11.16
C ALA A 66 10.25 -5.28 11.36
N ASP A 67 10.54 -6.01 10.27
CA ASP A 67 11.09 -7.36 10.32
C ASP A 67 12.42 -7.38 11.07
N LYS A 68 13.34 -6.47 10.72
CA LYS A 68 14.64 -6.35 11.38
C LYS A 68 14.55 -6.01 12.86
N LEU A 69 13.55 -5.21 13.29
CA LEU A 69 13.30 -4.98 14.72
C LEU A 69 12.98 -6.30 15.41
N GLY A 70 12.03 -7.09 14.89
CA GLY A 70 11.65 -8.38 15.42
C GLY A 70 12.81 -9.37 15.48
N ASP A 71 13.59 -9.48 14.38
CA ASP A 71 14.75 -10.37 14.29
C ASP A 71 15.85 -10.03 15.32
N ASN A 72 15.97 -8.77 15.70
CA ASN A 72 16.90 -8.31 16.73
C ASN A 72 16.31 -8.29 18.14
N GLY A 73 15.10 -8.82 18.33
CA GLY A 73 14.43 -8.92 19.62
C GLY A 73 13.90 -7.62 20.18
N PHE A 74 13.74 -6.60 19.33
CA PHE A 74 13.16 -5.32 19.69
C PHE A 74 11.68 -5.25 19.32
N THR A 75 10.95 -4.41 20.04
CA THR A 75 9.58 -4.01 19.68
C THR A 75 9.57 -2.54 19.20
N TRP A 76 8.45 -2.13 18.63
CA TRP A 76 8.25 -0.72 18.24
C TRP A 76 8.29 0.27 19.40
N PHE A 77 8.19 -0.23 20.65
CA PHE A 77 8.11 0.59 21.86
C PHE A 77 9.47 0.83 22.51
N ASP A 78 10.42 -0.10 22.38
CA ASP A 78 11.59 -0.19 23.25
C ASP A 78 12.96 -0.22 22.55
N PHE A 79 12.99 -0.14 21.21
CA PHE A 79 14.29 -0.15 20.52
C PHE A 79 15.10 1.12 20.84
N PRO A 80 16.43 0.99 21.10
CA PRO A 80 17.32 2.13 21.29
C PRO A 80 17.44 2.96 20.00
N GLU A 81 17.61 4.28 20.13
CA GLU A 81 17.70 5.15 18.96
C GLU A 81 18.85 4.78 18.03
N GLU A 82 20.00 4.43 18.58
CA GLU A 82 21.20 4.01 17.82
C GLU A 82 20.94 2.74 17.03
N GLU A 83 20.26 1.75 17.62
CA GLU A 83 19.86 0.53 16.94
C GLU A 83 18.82 0.79 15.87
N GLY A 84 17.83 1.62 16.14
CA GLY A 84 16.84 2.05 15.14
C GLY A 84 17.51 2.72 13.92
N ASP A 85 18.48 3.58 14.15
CA ASP A 85 19.24 4.22 13.07
C ASP A 85 20.08 3.22 12.26
N ARG A 86 20.70 2.25 12.93
CA ARG A 86 21.46 1.17 12.28
C ARG A 86 20.56 0.30 11.41
N LEU A 87 19.46 -0.21 11.96
CA LEU A 87 18.52 -1.07 11.26
C LEU A 87 17.85 -0.36 10.09
N LEU A 88 17.54 0.94 10.23
CA LEU A 88 17.00 1.74 9.15
C LEU A 88 17.98 1.89 7.99
N LYS A 89 19.27 2.14 8.27
CA LYS A 89 20.29 2.24 7.22
C LYS A 89 20.42 0.93 6.47
N GLU A 90 20.53 -0.18 7.20
CA GLU A 90 20.59 -1.51 6.59
C GLU A 90 19.36 -1.82 5.71
N ALA A 91 18.14 -1.52 6.19
CA ALA A 91 16.93 -1.72 5.43
C ALA A 91 16.90 -0.86 4.15
N LEU A 92 17.32 0.41 4.25
CA LEU A 92 17.37 1.31 3.11
C LEU A 92 18.42 0.87 2.08
N GLU A 93 19.60 0.43 2.50
CA GLU A 93 20.65 -0.07 1.62
C GLU A 93 20.18 -1.31 0.84
N ILE A 94 19.54 -2.25 1.51
CA ILE A 94 19.00 -3.47 0.88
C ILE A 94 17.92 -3.09 -0.15
N CYS A 95 16.95 -2.25 0.23
CA CYS A 95 15.87 -1.86 -0.67
C CYS A 95 16.37 -1.02 -1.85
N ALA A 96 17.28 -0.07 -1.61
CA ALA A 96 17.87 0.75 -2.66
C ALA A 96 18.69 -0.08 -3.66
N GLY A 97 19.41 -1.10 -3.18
CA GLY A 97 20.13 -2.05 -4.03
C GLY A 97 19.20 -2.86 -4.93
N ALA A 98 18.03 -3.27 -4.43
CA ALA A 98 17.03 -4.01 -5.20
C ALA A 98 16.36 -3.18 -6.32
N TYR A 99 16.31 -1.85 -6.20
CA TYR A 99 15.79 -0.95 -7.24
C TYR A 99 16.73 -0.74 -8.44
N GLY A 100 17.75 -1.55 -8.54
CA GLY A 100 18.71 -1.60 -9.65
C GLY A 100 20.05 -0.99 -9.28
N GLU A 101 21.05 -1.83 -9.26
CA GLU A 101 22.46 -1.53 -8.93
C GLU A 101 23.06 -0.35 -9.71
N THR A 102 22.34 0.18 -10.70
CA THR A 102 22.85 1.18 -11.62
C THR A 102 22.18 2.55 -11.53
N ILE A 103 20.91 2.66 -11.09
CA ILE A 103 20.17 3.91 -11.20
C ILE A 103 20.30 4.76 -9.94
N LEU A 104 20.24 4.16 -8.73
CA LEU A 104 20.27 4.91 -7.48
C LEU A 104 21.66 5.36 -7.02
N TYR A 105 22.73 4.69 -7.47
CA TYR A 105 24.11 5.01 -7.08
C TYR A 105 24.93 5.65 -8.19
N SER A 106 24.35 5.92 -9.37
CA SER A 106 25.10 6.31 -10.56
C SER A 106 25.44 7.79 -10.66
N ASN A 107 24.90 8.65 -9.81
CA ASN A 107 25.28 10.07 -9.76
C ASN A 107 24.94 10.74 -8.42
N ALA A 108 25.57 11.90 -8.14
CA ALA A 108 25.39 12.68 -6.90
C ALA A 108 23.94 13.10 -6.59
N ARG A 109 23.06 13.15 -7.59
CA ARG A 109 21.63 13.45 -7.41
C ARG A 109 20.91 12.31 -6.70
N TYR A 110 21.28 11.07 -7.01
CA TYR A 110 20.67 9.89 -6.37
C TYR A 110 21.19 9.70 -4.95
N GLU A 111 22.48 9.93 -4.69
CA GLU A 111 23.02 9.93 -3.33
C GLU A 111 22.28 10.95 -2.43
N TYR A 112 22.09 12.15 -2.93
CA TYR A 112 21.29 13.16 -2.23
C TYR A 112 19.85 12.69 -1.97
N MET A 113 19.24 11.96 -2.90
CA MET A 113 17.89 11.46 -2.77
C MET A 113 17.81 10.36 -1.71
N ILE A 114 18.75 9.42 -1.67
CA ILE A 114 18.84 8.39 -0.63
C ILE A 114 19.01 9.04 0.76
N ASP A 115 19.87 10.02 0.89
CA ASP A 115 20.05 10.79 2.12
C ASP A 115 18.75 11.50 2.56
N ARG A 116 18.00 12.03 1.61
CA ARG A 116 16.69 12.66 1.87
C ARG A 116 15.67 11.62 2.33
N ILE A 117 15.61 10.46 1.68
CA ILE A 117 14.73 9.34 2.04
C ILE A 117 15.06 8.88 3.47
N TYR A 118 16.33 8.67 3.78
CA TYR A 118 16.76 8.29 5.13
C TYR A 118 16.27 9.27 6.20
N ARG A 119 16.44 10.58 5.98
CA ARG A 119 16.00 11.61 6.94
C ARG A 119 14.49 11.61 7.13
N ILE A 120 13.71 11.41 6.06
CA ILE A 120 12.25 11.33 6.13
C ILE A 120 11.85 10.08 6.92
N LEU A 121 12.39 8.91 6.59
CA LEU A 121 12.09 7.64 7.25
C LEU A 121 12.50 7.66 8.72
N LYS A 122 13.67 8.21 9.05
CA LYS A 122 14.11 8.37 10.44
C LYS A 122 13.10 9.19 11.26
N ARG A 123 12.61 10.30 10.70
CA ARG A 123 11.58 11.12 11.33
C ARG A 123 10.25 10.37 11.45
N THR A 124 9.86 9.64 10.42
CA THR A 124 8.64 8.83 10.39
C THR A 124 8.69 7.76 11.49
N ILE A 125 9.77 6.98 11.58
CA ILE A 125 9.96 5.94 12.59
C ILE A 125 9.90 6.51 14.01
N ARG A 126 10.55 7.64 14.28
CA ARG A 126 10.47 8.32 15.57
C ARG A 126 9.04 8.74 15.91
N THR A 127 8.31 9.28 14.94
CA THR A 127 6.91 9.68 15.12
C THR A 127 6.03 8.47 15.39
N LEU A 128 6.19 7.39 14.63
CA LEU A 128 5.46 6.14 14.83
C LEU A 128 5.73 5.55 16.21
N LYS A 129 6.99 5.48 16.62
CA LYS A 129 7.37 5.03 17.96
C LYS A 129 6.68 5.86 19.05
N SER A 130 6.74 7.17 18.95
CA SER A 130 6.09 8.07 19.91
C SER A 130 4.57 7.91 19.95
N GLN A 131 3.93 7.73 18.79
CA GLN A 131 2.48 7.48 18.72
C GLN A 131 2.08 6.15 19.36
N LEU A 132 2.87 5.10 19.11
CA LEU A 132 2.63 3.77 19.68
C LEU A 132 2.82 3.77 21.19
N GLN A 133 3.86 4.45 21.71
CA GLN A 133 4.10 4.61 23.13
C GLN A 133 2.98 5.37 23.86
N GLY A 134 2.24 6.22 23.14
CA GLY A 134 1.10 6.98 23.68
C GLY A 134 -0.24 6.23 23.70
N GLY A 135 -0.29 4.99 23.22
CA GLY A 135 -1.52 4.21 23.06
C GLY A 135 -1.38 2.74 23.41
N SER A 136 -2.47 1.99 23.27
CA SER A 136 -2.54 0.55 23.53
C SER A 136 -2.48 -0.30 22.26
N PHE A 137 -2.45 0.31 21.09
CA PHE A 137 -2.36 -0.41 19.81
C PHE A 137 -0.93 -0.86 19.56
N THR A 138 -0.78 -2.10 19.07
CA THR A 138 0.48 -2.68 18.63
C THR A 138 0.43 -3.00 17.15
N PRO A 139 1.47 -2.71 16.36
CA PRO A 139 1.55 -3.14 14.98
C PRO A 139 1.52 -4.67 14.89
N ALA A 140 0.53 -5.21 14.18
CA ALA A 140 0.37 -6.64 13.97
C ALA A 140 0.87 -7.07 12.58
N HIS A 141 0.55 -6.29 11.54
CA HIS A 141 0.93 -6.62 10.16
C HIS A 141 1.37 -5.37 9.39
N PHE A 142 2.37 -5.56 8.54
CA PHE A 142 2.85 -4.59 7.56
C PHE A 142 2.66 -5.13 6.16
N GLU A 143 2.33 -4.28 5.18
CA GLU A 143 2.21 -4.59 3.76
C GLU A 143 1.36 -5.84 3.48
N MET A 144 0.27 -6.02 4.26
CA MET A 144 -0.60 -7.19 4.16
C MET A 144 -1.36 -7.20 2.84
N SER A 145 -1.03 -8.17 1.97
CA SER A 145 -1.75 -8.41 0.72
C SER A 145 -2.97 -9.29 0.95
N PHE A 146 -4.16 -8.74 0.82
CA PHE A 146 -5.40 -9.51 0.93
C PHE A 146 -5.76 -10.28 -0.34
N SER A 147 -5.04 -10.11 -1.42
CA SER A 147 -5.20 -10.95 -2.63
C SER A 147 -4.80 -12.41 -2.43
N LYS A 148 -4.04 -12.71 -1.37
CA LYS A 148 -3.59 -14.07 -1.01
C LYS A 148 -4.57 -14.78 -0.07
N VAL A 149 -5.53 -14.08 0.50
CA VAL A 149 -6.53 -14.65 1.41
C VAL A 149 -7.74 -15.06 0.58
N GLU A 150 -7.97 -16.38 0.43
CA GLU A 150 -8.97 -16.92 -0.51
C GLU A 150 -10.41 -16.81 0.02
N ASP A 151 -10.60 -16.78 1.34
CA ASP A 151 -11.91 -16.92 1.99
C ASP A 151 -12.59 -15.61 2.40
N LEU A 152 -12.01 -14.44 2.10
CA LEU A 152 -12.62 -13.16 2.42
C LEU A 152 -13.80 -12.85 1.49
N GLU A 153 -15.01 -12.74 2.03
CA GLU A 153 -16.22 -12.40 1.27
C GLU A 153 -16.13 -11.03 0.61
N THR A 154 -15.56 -10.04 1.30
CA THR A 154 -15.36 -8.67 0.79
C THR A 154 -14.46 -8.63 -0.44
N VAL A 155 -13.58 -9.59 -0.60
CA VAL A 155 -12.65 -9.67 -1.74
C VAL A 155 -13.29 -10.35 -2.94
N ASN A 156 -14.28 -11.25 -2.72
CA ASN A 156 -14.93 -12.04 -3.76
C ASN A 156 -16.36 -11.57 -4.00
N ILE A 157 -16.55 -10.62 -4.90
CA ILE A 157 -17.86 -10.00 -5.18
C ILE A 157 -18.53 -10.74 -6.35
N ALA A 158 -19.70 -11.30 -6.12
CA ALA A 158 -20.54 -11.83 -7.19
C ALA A 158 -21.21 -10.68 -7.94
N LEU A 159 -20.92 -10.52 -9.22
CA LEU A 159 -21.55 -9.52 -10.09
C LEU A 159 -22.85 -10.06 -10.70
N THR A 160 -22.81 -11.33 -11.11
CA THR A 160 -23.96 -12.09 -11.63
C THR A 160 -23.78 -13.57 -11.21
N GLU A 161 -24.76 -14.42 -11.55
CA GLU A 161 -24.63 -15.88 -11.29
C GLU A 161 -23.40 -16.50 -11.94
N LYS A 162 -22.85 -15.90 -13.00
CA LYS A 162 -21.75 -16.43 -13.82
C LYS A 162 -20.49 -15.56 -13.82
N GLU A 163 -20.53 -14.39 -13.22
CA GLU A 163 -19.44 -13.43 -13.24
C GLU A 163 -19.07 -13.01 -11.83
N LYS A 164 -17.78 -13.05 -11.55
CA LYS A 164 -17.24 -12.71 -10.25
C LYS A 164 -16.17 -11.62 -10.41
N MET A 165 -16.07 -10.77 -9.42
CA MET A 165 -14.99 -9.81 -9.29
C MET A 165 -14.17 -10.16 -8.05
N LYS A 166 -12.85 -10.27 -8.21
CA LYS A 166 -11.92 -10.41 -7.10
C LYS A 166 -11.17 -9.11 -6.89
N LEU A 167 -11.30 -8.53 -5.69
CA LEU A 167 -10.52 -7.35 -5.32
C LEU A 167 -9.11 -7.77 -4.89
N ARG A 168 -8.14 -7.01 -5.34
CA ARG A 168 -6.74 -7.11 -4.94
C ARG A 168 -6.30 -5.81 -4.31
N GLY A 169 -5.48 -5.90 -3.28
CA GLY A 169 -4.91 -4.75 -2.64
C GLY A 169 -3.94 -5.13 -1.54
N ARG A 170 -3.36 -4.11 -0.94
CA ARG A 170 -2.39 -4.23 0.13
C ARG A 170 -2.68 -3.16 1.17
N ILE A 171 -2.75 -3.58 2.43
CA ILE A 171 -2.92 -2.69 3.56
C ILE A 171 -1.52 -2.38 4.10
N ASP A 172 -1.17 -1.10 4.18
CA ASP A 172 0.18 -0.67 4.54
C ASP A 172 0.55 -1.09 5.98
N ARG A 173 -0.37 -0.96 6.92
CA ARG A 173 -0.21 -1.44 8.30
C ARG A 173 -1.54 -1.71 8.98
N ILE A 174 -1.58 -2.76 9.78
CA ILE A 174 -2.66 -3.09 10.69
C ILE A 174 -2.11 -3.09 12.11
N ASP A 175 -2.74 -2.30 12.98
CA ASP A 175 -2.49 -2.31 14.42
C ASP A 175 -3.67 -2.95 15.13
N THR A 176 -3.40 -3.72 16.17
CA THR A 176 -4.41 -4.36 17.02
C THR A 176 -4.29 -3.94 18.46
N CYS A 177 -5.40 -3.93 19.15
CA CYS A 177 -5.49 -3.76 20.60
C CYS A 177 -6.58 -4.70 21.10
N GLU A 178 -6.31 -5.44 22.17
CA GLU A 178 -7.24 -6.40 22.74
C GLU A 178 -7.66 -5.96 24.14
N ASP A 179 -8.93 -6.12 24.46
CA ASP A 179 -9.45 -6.13 25.81
C ASP A 179 -10.06 -7.51 26.16
N GLU A 180 -10.71 -7.67 27.30
CA GLU A 180 -11.26 -8.95 27.73
C GLU A 180 -12.35 -9.54 26.82
N VAL A 181 -12.91 -8.75 25.91
CA VAL A 181 -14.11 -9.11 25.13
C VAL A 181 -13.90 -8.86 23.63
N HIS A 182 -13.07 -7.87 23.26
CA HIS A 182 -12.96 -7.38 21.89
C HIS A 182 -11.52 -7.27 21.40
N VAL A 183 -11.33 -7.52 20.12
CA VAL A 183 -10.13 -7.16 19.38
C VAL A 183 -10.44 -5.92 18.54
N TYR A 184 -9.76 -4.83 18.84
CA TYR A 184 -9.86 -3.59 18.07
C TYR A 184 -8.81 -3.59 16.98
N VAL A 185 -9.22 -3.27 15.77
CA VAL A 185 -8.36 -3.23 14.59
C VAL A 185 -8.29 -1.82 14.05
N LYS A 186 -7.08 -1.36 13.74
CA LYS A 186 -6.84 -0.07 13.12
C LYS A 186 -6.04 -0.27 11.83
N SER A 187 -6.65 0.05 10.70
CA SER A 187 -5.99 0.07 9.40
C SER A 187 -5.35 1.44 9.14
N LEU A 188 -4.09 1.44 8.73
CA LEU A 188 -3.34 2.65 8.39
C LEU A 188 -2.88 2.60 6.94
N ALA A 189 -3.00 3.75 6.27
CA ALA A 189 -2.46 3.96 4.93
C ALA A 189 -1.48 5.14 4.95
N TYR A 190 -0.26 4.94 4.45
CA TYR A 190 0.74 5.98 4.35
C TYR A 190 0.52 6.80 3.07
N LYS A 191 0.46 8.11 3.21
CA LYS A 191 0.30 9.02 2.08
C LYS A 191 1.38 10.08 2.08
N SER A 192 2.03 10.27 0.94
CA SER A 192 3.03 11.32 0.74
C SER A 192 2.42 12.71 0.51
N ILE A 193 1.11 12.76 0.23
CA ILE A 193 0.36 13.99 -0.06
C ILE A 193 -0.73 14.15 0.99
N ASN A 194 -0.96 15.39 1.44
CA ASN A 194 -2.06 15.69 2.35
C ASN A 194 -3.40 15.46 1.62
N ASN A 195 -4.05 14.37 1.94
CA ASN A 195 -5.34 13.98 1.38
C ASN A 195 -6.39 14.01 2.49
N LYS A 196 -7.39 14.88 2.35
CA LYS A 196 -8.52 14.92 3.27
C LYS A 196 -9.55 13.89 2.85
N PHE A 197 -10.07 13.15 3.82
CA PHE A 197 -11.19 12.24 3.58
C PHE A 197 -12.45 13.04 3.26
N ASP A 198 -13.12 12.68 2.18
CA ASP A 198 -14.35 13.32 1.70
C ASP A 198 -15.46 12.27 1.48
N LEU A 199 -16.52 12.36 2.27
CA LEU A 199 -17.66 11.45 2.19
C LEU A 199 -18.41 11.57 0.86
N ALA A 200 -18.45 12.74 0.23
CA ALA A 200 -19.05 12.90 -1.07
C ALA A 200 -18.24 12.19 -2.14
N ALA A 201 -16.91 12.31 -2.10
CA ALA A 201 -16.01 11.55 -2.98
C ALA A 201 -16.21 10.05 -2.81
N LEU A 202 -16.31 9.56 -1.57
CA LEU A 202 -16.59 8.14 -1.27
C LEU A 202 -17.92 7.69 -1.88
N TYR A 203 -18.99 8.47 -1.74
CA TYR A 203 -20.29 8.16 -2.31
C TYR A 203 -20.24 7.98 -3.83
N TYR A 204 -19.38 8.74 -4.52
CA TYR A 204 -19.16 8.63 -5.96
C TYR A 204 -18.12 7.57 -6.36
N GLY A 205 -17.70 6.71 -5.44
CA GLY A 205 -16.76 5.62 -5.71
C GLY A 205 -15.29 6.04 -5.76
N LEU A 206 -14.96 7.17 -5.15
CA LEU A 206 -13.59 7.67 -4.96
C LEU A 206 -13.18 7.51 -3.49
N GLN A 207 -11.88 7.51 -3.20
CA GLN A 207 -11.34 7.30 -1.84
C GLN A 207 -11.79 5.97 -1.18
N LEU A 208 -11.99 4.93 -2.00
CA LEU A 208 -12.41 3.61 -1.55
C LEU A 208 -11.37 2.86 -0.67
N PRO A 209 -10.04 3.02 -0.86
CA PRO A 209 -9.05 2.16 -0.21
C PRO A 209 -9.23 2.07 1.30
N LEU A 210 -9.45 3.21 1.98
CA LEU A 210 -9.56 3.23 3.43
C LEU A 210 -10.74 2.39 3.94
N VAL A 211 -11.90 2.53 3.29
CA VAL A 211 -13.13 1.80 3.68
C VAL A 211 -12.99 0.30 3.38
N VAL A 212 -12.50 -0.05 2.19
CA VAL A 212 -12.24 -1.45 1.81
C VAL A 212 -11.25 -2.09 2.78
N TYR A 213 -10.17 -1.39 3.13
CA TYR A 213 -9.16 -1.90 4.05
C TYR A 213 -9.68 -2.08 5.47
N MET A 214 -10.56 -1.19 5.94
CA MET A 214 -11.24 -1.35 7.23
C MET A 214 -12.11 -2.61 7.25
N ILE A 215 -12.90 -2.85 6.20
CA ILE A 215 -13.76 -4.02 6.10
C ILE A 215 -12.91 -5.30 6.06
N VAL A 216 -11.92 -5.35 5.18
CA VAL A 216 -11.00 -6.50 5.06
C VAL A 216 -10.27 -6.80 6.38
N ALA A 217 -9.86 -5.77 7.11
CA ALA A 217 -9.15 -5.94 8.37
C ALA A 217 -10.08 -6.37 9.53
N SER A 218 -11.40 -6.29 9.37
CA SER A 218 -12.39 -6.71 10.36
C SER A 218 -12.93 -8.13 10.12
N GLU A 219 -12.67 -8.74 8.98
CA GLU A 219 -12.92 -10.14 8.65
C GLU A 219 -11.80 -11.05 9.17
#